data_0c03351a975af2634140a6c6051967ba
#
_entry.id   0c03351a975af2634140a6c6051967ba
#
_cell.length_a   1.000
_cell.length_b   1.000
_cell.length_c   1.000
_cell.angle_alpha   90.00
_cell.angle_beta   90.00
_cell.angle_gamma   90.00
#
_symmetry.space_group_name_H-M   'P 1'
#
loop_
_entity.id
_entity.type
_entity.pdbx_description
1 polymer ?
#
loop_
_entity_poly.entity_id
_entity_poly.type
_entity_poly.pdbx_seq_one_letter_code
_entity_poly.pdbx_strand_id
1 'polypeptide(L)'
;ETDEKRRKRERRNAEKKAEALLAQADKMRAKATKAVAAQNMARRAERLLAGVEGERVTDQVAKIRFPDPAPCGKTPLRARGLSKSYGSLEVFTDVDLAIDKGSQVVVLGLNGAGKTTLLRILAGLEPPDTGEVKPGHGLRLGYYAQEHETLDVSRTVLENMQTAAVELNETDTRKILGSFLFTGDDVDKPARVLSGGEKTRLALAMLVVSAANVLLLDEPTNNLDPASRAEVLHAINTYAGAVVLVTHDEGAVHALDPERVLLLPDGSEDLWNEDYADLVSLA
;
A
#
# COMPACT_ATOMS: atom_id res chain seq x y z
N GLU A 1 -20.60 3.85 -14.75
CA GLU A 1 -20.72 4.75 -15.93
C GLU A 1 -21.48 6.04 -15.64
N THR A 2 -22.42 6.05 -14.69
CA THR A 2 -23.27 7.22 -14.38
C THR A 2 -22.56 8.26 -13.54
N ASP A 3 -21.73 7.84 -12.56
CA ASP A 3 -21.01 8.74 -11.65
C ASP A 3 -19.84 9.46 -12.32
N GLU A 4 -19.10 8.80 -13.18
CA GLU A 4 -18.00 9.41 -13.94
C GLU A 4 -18.51 10.49 -14.92
N LYS A 5 -19.64 10.23 -15.59
CA LYS A 5 -20.29 11.22 -16.46
C LYS A 5 -20.81 12.41 -15.67
N ARG A 6 -21.34 12.19 -14.43
CA ARG A 6 -21.79 13.26 -13.54
C ARG A 6 -20.62 14.12 -13.08
N ARG A 7 -19.52 13.52 -12.61
CA ARG A 7 -18.29 14.21 -12.18
C ARG A 7 -17.66 15.02 -13.32
N LYS A 8 -17.54 14.44 -14.52
CA LYS A 8 -17.05 15.13 -15.71
C LYS A 8 -17.89 16.37 -16.09
N ARG A 9 -19.20 16.29 -15.87
CA ARG A 9 -20.13 17.41 -16.09
C ARG A 9 -19.99 18.49 -15.01
N GLU A 10 -19.86 18.11 -13.75
CA GLU A 10 -19.65 19.02 -12.61
C GLU A 10 -18.33 19.78 -12.76
N ARG A 11 -17.26 19.10 -13.13
CA ARG A 11 -15.95 19.68 -13.43
C ARG A 11 -16.01 20.70 -14.56
N ARG A 12 -16.59 20.33 -15.69
CA ARG A 12 -16.75 21.24 -16.84
C ARG A 12 -17.58 22.48 -16.48
N ASN A 13 -18.52 22.33 -15.55
CA ASN A 13 -19.31 23.43 -15.04
C ASN A 13 -18.50 24.34 -14.10
N ALA A 14 -17.62 23.78 -13.26
CA ALA A 14 -16.75 24.56 -12.39
C ALA A 14 -15.70 25.34 -13.19
N GLU A 15 -15.06 24.71 -14.20
CA GLU A 15 -14.13 25.35 -15.13
C GLU A 15 -14.80 26.52 -15.86
N LYS A 16 -15.99 26.34 -16.41
CA LYS A 16 -16.76 27.43 -17.05
C LYS A 16 -17.14 28.56 -16.09
N LYS A 17 -17.49 28.25 -14.83
CA LYS A 17 -17.79 29.26 -13.82
C LYS A 17 -16.54 30.05 -13.41
N ALA A 18 -15.38 29.39 -13.28
CA ALA A 18 -14.13 30.04 -12.97
C ALA A 18 -13.70 30.98 -14.11
N GLU A 19 -13.78 30.53 -15.35
CA GLU A 19 -13.47 31.33 -16.54
C GLU A 19 -14.38 32.57 -16.67
N ALA A 20 -15.67 32.43 -16.40
CA ALA A 20 -16.60 33.56 -16.37
C ALA A 20 -16.28 34.55 -15.26
N LEU A 21 -15.87 34.10 -14.06
CA LEU A 21 -15.46 34.96 -12.96
C LEU A 21 -14.17 35.72 -13.27
N LEU A 22 -13.20 35.07 -13.90
CA LEU A 22 -11.93 35.71 -14.31
C LEU A 22 -12.20 36.78 -15.38
N ALA A 23 -12.99 36.46 -16.39
CA ALA A 23 -13.36 37.43 -17.45
C ALA A 23 -14.13 38.63 -16.86
N GLN A 24 -14.94 38.43 -15.86
CA GLN A 24 -15.65 39.54 -15.17
C GLN A 24 -14.71 40.33 -14.27
N ALA A 25 -13.75 39.70 -13.59
CA ALA A 25 -12.72 40.37 -12.80
C ALA A 25 -11.85 41.28 -13.67
N ASP A 26 -11.45 40.83 -14.87
CA ASP A 26 -10.62 41.63 -15.80
C ASP A 26 -11.39 42.84 -16.33
N LYS A 27 -12.67 42.73 -16.65
CA LYS A 27 -13.52 43.88 -17.02
C LYS A 27 -13.68 44.88 -15.88
N MET A 28 -13.63 44.45 -14.62
CA MET A 28 -13.75 45.30 -13.46
C MET A 28 -12.41 45.95 -13.04
N ARG A 29 -11.27 45.36 -13.34
CA ARG A 29 -9.94 45.91 -13.05
C ARG A 29 -9.70 47.25 -13.73
N ALA A 30 -10.34 47.50 -14.84
CA ALA A 30 -10.25 48.78 -15.57
C ALA A 30 -10.86 49.98 -14.82
N LYS A 31 -11.59 49.80 -13.70
CA LYS A 31 -12.20 50.87 -12.89
C LYS A 31 -11.67 50.79 -11.46
N ALA A 32 -10.91 51.81 -11.04
CA ALA A 32 -10.26 51.89 -9.73
C ALA A 32 -11.21 51.64 -8.53
N THR A 33 -12.46 52.08 -8.64
CA THR A 33 -13.50 51.90 -7.59
C THR A 33 -13.98 50.44 -7.42
N LYS A 34 -13.60 49.52 -8.31
CA LYS A 34 -14.03 48.10 -8.29
C LYS A 34 -12.87 47.10 -8.13
N ALA A 35 -11.67 47.61 -7.78
CA ALA A 35 -10.48 46.77 -7.64
C ALA A 35 -10.63 45.67 -6.60
N VAL A 36 -11.27 45.94 -5.45
CA VAL A 36 -11.51 44.98 -4.38
C VAL A 36 -12.49 43.88 -4.84
N ALA A 37 -13.53 44.27 -5.59
CA ALA A 37 -14.50 43.31 -6.13
C ALA A 37 -13.85 42.40 -7.18
N ALA A 38 -12.99 42.91 -8.05
CA ALA A 38 -12.24 42.15 -9.04
C ALA A 38 -11.28 41.14 -8.37
N GLN A 39 -10.59 41.56 -7.28
CA GLN A 39 -9.70 40.68 -6.53
C GLN A 39 -10.45 39.55 -5.82
N ASN A 40 -11.64 39.83 -5.27
CA ASN A 40 -12.46 38.79 -4.65
C ASN A 40 -13.01 37.79 -5.68
N MET A 41 -13.35 38.24 -6.89
CA MET A 41 -13.76 37.35 -7.97
C MET A 41 -12.62 36.46 -8.46
N ALA A 42 -11.41 37.02 -8.60
CA ALA A 42 -10.23 36.24 -8.96
C ALA A 42 -9.92 35.16 -7.90
N ARG A 43 -9.92 35.50 -6.61
CA ARG A 43 -9.74 34.53 -5.52
C ARG A 43 -10.82 33.44 -5.49
N ARG A 44 -12.06 33.77 -5.86
CA ARG A 44 -13.14 32.79 -5.94
C ARG A 44 -12.98 31.85 -7.13
N ALA A 45 -12.49 32.35 -8.27
CA ALA A 45 -12.15 31.53 -9.42
C ALA A 45 -10.97 30.59 -9.11
N GLU A 46 -9.92 31.08 -8.45
CA GLU A 46 -8.79 30.28 -8.00
C GLU A 46 -9.21 29.15 -7.07
N ARG A 47 -10.11 29.41 -6.11
CA ARG A 47 -10.65 28.35 -5.22
C ARG A 47 -11.47 27.31 -5.97
N LEU A 48 -12.25 27.70 -6.99
CA LEU A 48 -13.00 26.78 -7.84
C LEU A 48 -12.06 25.90 -8.67
N LEU A 49 -10.97 26.49 -9.20
CA LEU A 49 -9.96 25.74 -9.95
C LEU A 49 -9.12 24.83 -9.04
N ALA A 50 -8.74 25.29 -7.85
CA ALA A 50 -8.02 24.49 -6.87
C ALA A 50 -8.85 23.27 -6.40
N GLY A 51 -10.17 23.42 -6.26
CA GLY A 51 -11.07 22.30 -6.01
C GLY A 51 -11.05 21.28 -7.16
N VAL A 52 -11.03 21.75 -8.39
CA VAL A 52 -10.95 20.92 -9.60
C VAL A 52 -9.56 20.30 -9.79
N GLU A 53 -8.50 21.00 -9.43
CA GLU A 53 -7.12 20.47 -9.45
C GLU A 53 -6.90 19.44 -8.34
N GLY A 54 -7.47 19.64 -7.14
CA GLY A 54 -7.49 18.65 -6.08
C GLY A 54 -8.17 17.35 -6.52
N GLU A 55 -9.27 17.45 -7.30
CA GLU A 55 -9.92 16.28 -7.91
C GLU A 55 -9.08 15.64 -9.04
N ARG A 56 -8.24 16.41 -9.76
CA ARG A 56 -7.32 15.86 -10.77
C ARG A 56 -6.25 14.96 -10.15
N VAL A 57 -5.78 15.29 -8.97
CA VAL A 57 -4.78 14.48 -8.24
C VAL A 57 -5.41 13.20 -7.70
N THR A 58 -6.71 13.22 -7.36
CA THR A 58 -7.45 12.02 -6.91
C THR A 58 -7.84 11.08 -8.06
N ASP A 59 -7.90 11.56 -9.32
CA ASP A 59 -8.18 10.72 -10.48
C ASP A 59 -6.93 9.99 -11.04
N GLN A 60 -5.73 10.33 -10.58
CA GLN A 60 -4.51 9.62 -10.96
C GLN A 60 -4.30 8.46 -9.98
N VAL A 61 -4.31 7.25 -10.51
CA VAL A 61 -4.04 6.02 -9.74
C VAL A 61 -2.69 5.47 -10.15
N ALA A 62 -1.87 5.15 -9.16
CA ALA A 62 -0.59 4.49 -9.40
C ALA A 62 -0.84 3.11 -9.99
N LYS A 63 -0.23 2.80 -11.14
CA LYS A 63 -0.28 1.46 -11.73
C LYS A 63 0.68 0.55 -10.98
N ILE A 64 0.14 -0.29 -10.12
CA ILE A 64 0.92 -1.20 -9.29
C ILE A 64 1.05 -2.54 -10.02
N ARG A 65 2.27 -2.94 -10.29
CA ARG A 65 2.58 -4.27 -10.81
C ARG A 65 3.84 -4.79 -10.13
N PHE A 66 3.73 -5.90 -9.45
CA PHE A 66 4.89 -6.59 -8.93
C PHE A 66 5.70 -7.20 -10.08
N PRO A 67 7.04 -7.10 -10.06
CA PRO A 67 7.88 -7.76 -11.04
C PRO A 67 7.81 -9.28 -10.88
N ASP A 68 8.34 -9.99 -11.86
CA ASP A 68 8.52 -11.43 -11.72
C ASP A 68 9.42 -11.72 -10.50
N PRO A 69 9.04 -12.69 -9.65
CA PRO A 69 9.79 -13.00 -8.45
C PRO A 69 11.21 -13.49 -8.78
N ALA A 70 12.18 -13.04 -7.99
CA ALA A 70 13.57 -13.50 -8.13
C ALA A 70 13.64 -15.03 -7.99
N PRO A 71 14.58 -15.70 -8.69
CA PRO A 71 14.77 -17.15 -8.57
C PRO A 71 15.06 -17.56 -7.13
N CYS A 72 14.40 -18.60 -6.64
CA CYS A 72 14.59 -19.14 -5.29
C CYS A 72 14.47 -20.66 -5.27
N GLY A 73 14.83 -21.26 -4.14
CA GLY A 73 14.61 -22.69 -3.88
C GLY A 73 13.14 -23.06 -3.74
N LYS A 74 12.85 -24.35 -3.57
CA LYS A 74 11.46 -24.86 -3.42
C LYS A 74 10.76 -24.21 -2.22
N THR A 75 11.43 -24.12 -1.07
CA THR A 75 10.90 -23.54 0.17
C THR A 75 11.79 -22.35 0.57
N PRO A 76 11.51 -21.13 0.06
CA PRO A 76 12.32 -19.95 0.34
C PRO A 76 12.25 -19.47 1.79
N LEU A 77 11.21 -19.80 2.55
CA LEU A 77 11.11 -19.43 3.96
C LEU A 77 10.42 -20.54 4.76
N ARG A 78 10.98 -20.86 5.93
CA ARG A 78 10.41 -21.86 6.84
C ARG A 78 10.49 -21.37 8.28
N ALA A 79 9.39 -21.47 8.99
CA ALA A 79 9.30 -21.27 10.42
C ALA A 79 9.00 -22.62 11.11
N ARG A 80 9.59 -22.86 12.30
CA ARG A 80 9.38 -24.07 13.08
C ARG A 80 9.29 -23.75 14.54
N GLY A 81 8.22 -24.25 15.20
CA GLY A 81 8.00 -24.18 16.63
C GLY A 81 7.99 -22.76 17.18
N LEU A 82 7.51 -21.78 16.39
CA LEU A 82 7.51 -20.39 16.81
C LEU A 82 6.53 -20.17 17.95
N SER A 83 7.02 -19.60 19.07
CA SER A 83 6.18 -19.12 20.16
C SER A 83 6.54 -17.68 20.52
N LYS A 84 5.56 -16.91 20.95
CA LYS A 84 5.74 -15.52 21.35
C LYS A 84 4.81 -15.14 22.47
N SER A 85 5.36 -14.43 23.46
CA SER A 85 4.64 -13.87 24.60
C SER A 85 5.10 -12.45 24.89
N TYR A 86 4.23 -11.62 25.43
CA TYR A 86 4.58 -10.30 25.96
C TYR A 86 4.22 -10.25 27.45
N GLY A 87 5.24 -10.40 28.31
CA GLY A 87 5.05 -10.55 29.70
C GLY A 87 4.27 -11.81 30.05
N SER A 88 3.09 -11.69 30.65
CA SER A 88 2.20 -12.82 30.95
C SER A 88 1.20 -13.15 29.83
N LEU A 89 1.17 -12.38 28.78
CA LEU A 89 0.28 -12.60 27.64
C LEU A 89 0.96 -13.51 26.62
N GLU A 90 0.52 -14.76 26.54
CA GLU A 90 0.87 -15.66 25.46
C GLU A 90 0.11 -15.24 24.20
N VAL A 91 0.84 -15.01 23.10
CA VAL A 91 0.28 -14.54 21.82
C VAL A 91 -0.02 -15.73 20.91
N PHE A 92 0.97 -16.61 20.72
CA PHE A 92 0.81 -17.88 20.03
C PHE A 92 1.93 -18.85 20.44
N THR A 93 1.69 -20.14 20.27
CA THR A 93 2.60 -21.20 20.70
C THR A 93 2.74 -22.27 19.62
N ASP A 94 3.98 -22.73 19.39
CA ASP A 94 4.35 -23.88 18.54
C ASP A 94 3.84 -23.76 17.08
N VAL A 95 3.96 -22.56 16.48
CA VAL A 95 3.52 -22.31 15.11
C VAL A 95 4.57 -22.81 14.12
N ASP A 96 4.19 -23.69 13.23
CA ASP A 96 4.94 -24.15 12.09
C ASP A 96 4.37 -23.55 10.80
N LEU A 97 5.24 -23.07 9.89
CA LEU A 97 4.82 -22.57 8.59
C LEU A 97 5.93 -22.77 7.56
N ALA A 98 5.63 -23.50 6.49
CA ALA A 98 6.51 -23.62 5.33
C ALA A 98 5.93 -22.84 4.16
N ILE A 99 6.69 -21.86 3.66
CA ILE A 99 6.31 -21.04 2.52
C ILE A 99 7.07 -21.57 1.31
N ASP A 100 6.37 -22.28 0.44
CA ASP A 100 6.94 -22.79 -0.80
C ASP A 100 6.86 -21.73 -1.91
N LYS A 101 7.64 -21.91 -2.97
CA LYS A 101 7.63 -21.03 -4.12
C LYS A 101 6.23 -20.94 -4.72
N GLY A 102 5.67 -19.73 -4.79
CA GLY A 102 4.34 -19.48 -5.32
C GLY A 102 3.18 -19.80 -4.36
N SER A 103 3.47 -20.20 -3.11
CA SER A 103 2.44 -20.43 -2.08
C SER A 103 1.62 -19.17 -1.79
N GLN A 104 0.30 -19.37 -1.70
CA GLN A 104 -0.66 -18.31 -1.33
C GLN A 104 -1.29 -18.67 0.01
N VAL A 105 -0.88 -17.98 1.07
CA VAL A 105 -1.29 -18.27 2.46
C VAL A 105 -2.00 -17.04 3.04
N VAL A 106 -3.17 -17.26 3.62
CA VAL A 106 -3.84 -16.24 4.45
C VAL A 106 -3.69 -16.59 5.92
N VAL A 107 -3.41 -15.58 6.75
CA VAL A 107 -3.31 -15.72 8.22
C VAL A 107 -4.53 -15.07 8.84
N LEU A 108 -5.34 -15.87 9.52
CA LEU A 108 -6.56 -15.45 10.19
C LEU A 108 -6.46 -15.58 11.70
N GLY A 109 -7.27 -14.82 12.41
CA GLY A 109 -7.36 -14.82 13.86
C GLY A 109 -7.97 -13.53 14.35
N LEU A 110 -8.50 -13.51 15.54
CA LEU A 110 -9.08 -12.33 16.17
C LEU A 110 -8.04 -11.22 16.36
N ASN A 111 -8.52 -9.99 16.61
CA ASN A 111 -7.64 -8.88 16.94
C ASN A 111 -6.83 -9.22 18.21
N GLY A 112 -5.51 -9.05 18.13
CA GLY A 112 -4.59 -9.45 19.21
C GLY A 112 -4.09 -10.90 19.13
N ALA A 113 -4.54 -11.71 18.19
CA ALA A 113 -4.07 -13.10 18.00
C ALA A 113 -2.60 -13.23 17.52
N GLY A 114 -1.91 -12.08 17.29
CA GLY A 114 -0.49 -12.08 16.96
C GLY A 114 -0.16 -12.12 15.47
N LYS A 115 -1.11 -11.83 14.59
CA LYS A 115 -0.92 -11.84 13.12
C LYS A 115 0.26 -10.96 12.68
N THR A 116 0.26 -9.69 13.07
CA THR A 116 1.37 -8.75 12.82
C THR A 116 2.67 -9.21 13.46
N THR A 117 2.61 -9.73 14.70
CA THR A 117 3.78 -10.27 15.41
C THR A 117 4.41 -11.44 14.64
N LEU A 118 3.59 -12.35 14.11
CA LEU A 118 4.08 -13.45 13.28
C LEU A 118 4.78 -12.93 12.02
N LEU A 119 4.18 -11.98 11.30
CA LEU A 119 4.80 -11.39 10.11
C LEU A 119 6.13 -10.67 10.45
N ARG A 120 6.20 -9.96 11.57
CA ARG A 120 7.46 -9.32 12.04
C ARG A 120 8.55 -10.33 12.37
N ILE A 121 8.18 -11.47 12.98
CA ILE A 121 9.12 -12.57 13.23
C ILE A 121 9.60 -13.21 11.93
N LEU A 122 8.69 -13.47 10.98
CA LEU A 122 9.04 -13.98 9.65
C LEU A 122 9.93 -13.02 8.87
N ALA A 123 9.72 -11.72 9.04
CA ALA A 123 10.54 -10.65 8.44
C ALA A 123 11.90 -10.48 9.13
N GLY A 124 12.16 -11.13 10.27
CA GLY A 124 13.38 -10.98 11.06
C GLY A 124 13.48 -9.65 11.81
N LEU A 125 12.37 -8.94 11.98
CA LEU A 125 12.29 -7.66 12.69
C LEU A 125 12.09 -7.85 14.18
N GLU A 126 11.59 -9.02 14.59
CA GLU A 126 11.35 -9.38 15.98
C GLU A 126 11.81 -10.84 16.23
N PRO A 127 12.52 -11.14 17.33
CA PRO A 127 12.88 -12.51 17.65
C PRO A 127 11.67 -13.26 18.24
N PRO A 128 11.48 -14.55 17.92
CA PRO A 128 10.58 -15.41 18.67
C PRO A 128 11.14 -15.72 20.04
N ASP A 129 10.29 -16.14 20.99
CA ASP A 129 10.75 -16.63 22.29
C ASP A 129 11.30 -18.05 22.17
N THR A 130 10.66 -18.89 21.34
CA THR A 130 11.11 -20.23 20.97
C THR A 130 10.93 -20.47 19.48
N GLY A 131 11.60 -21.48 18.97
CA GLY A 131 11.55 -21.83 17.55
C GLY A 131 12.55 -21.05 16.73
N GLU A 132 12.47 -21.20 15.41
CA GLU A 132 13.41 -20.59 14.48
C GLU A 132 12.76 -20.28 13.14
N VAL A 133 13.22 -19.20 12.50
CA VAL A 133 12.92 -18.88 11.10
C VAL A 133 14.16 -19.15 10.26
N LYS A 134 14.03 -20.03 9.27
CA LYS A 134 15.12 -20.39 8.35
C LYS A 134 14.88 -19.84 6.95
N PRO A 135 15.72 -18.90 6.47
CA PRO A 135 15.74 -18.52 5.07
C PRO A 135 16.24 -19.69 4.21
N GLY A 136 15.54 -19.97 3.14
CA GLY A 136 15.96 -20.91 2.10
C GLY A 136 16.85 -20.25 1.06
N HIS A 137 17.29 -21.04 0.07
CA HIS A 137 18.17 -20.55 -0.98
C HIS A 137 17.48 -19.45 -1.82
N GLY A 138 18.16 -18.32 -2.00
CA GLY A 138 17.73 -17.22 -2.84
C GLY A 138 16.52 -16.44 -2.29
N LEU A 139 16.20 -16.54 -0.99
CA LEU A 139 15.14 -15.74 -0.39
C LEU A 139 15.37 -14.25 -0.64
N ARG A 140 14.38 -13.61 -1.24
CA ARG A 140 14.21 -12.15 -1.27
C ARG A 140 12.84 -11.84 -0.67
N LEU A 141 12.88 -11.30 0.55
CA LEU A 141 11.68 -11.01 1.32
C LEU A 141 11.23 -9.57 1.11
N GLY A 142 9.96 -9.39 0.79
CA GLY A 142 9.29 -8.09 0.82
C GLY A 142 8.30 -8.05 1.99
N TYR A 143 8.37 -7.03 2.83
CA TYR A 143 7.43 -6.86 3.93
C TYR A 143 6.71 -5.52 3.81
N TYR A 144 5.39 -5.59 3.75
CA TYR A 144 4.50 -4.44 3.86
C TYR A 144 3.89 -4.43 5.26
N ALA A 145 4.35 -3.50 6.09
CA ALA A 145 3.91 -3.37 7.46
C ALA A 145 2.66 -2.49 7.59
N GLN A 146 1.82 -2.81 8.53
CA GLN A 146 0.78 -1.91 9.00
C GLN A 146 1.40 -0.58 9.45
N GLU A 147 0.69 0.55 9.22
CA GLU A 147 1.12 1.90 9.62
C GLU A 147 2.45 2.39 9.03
N HIS A 148 2.93 1.76 7.94
CA HIS A 148 4.16 2.19 7.23
C HIS A 148 5.46 2.14 8.07
N GLU A 149 5.54 1.24 9.04
CA GLU A 149 6.72 1.04 9.89
C GLU A 149 8.02 0.76 9.11
N THR A 150 7.91 0.32 7.84
CA THR A 150 9.06 0.07 6.97
C THR A 150 9.66 1.34 6.38
N LEU A 151 8.99 2.50 6.48
CA LEU A 151 9.48 3.77 5.97
C LEU A 151 10.38 4.47 7.00
N ASP A 152 11.58 4.87 6.56
CA ASP A 152 12.38 5.81 7.33
C ASP A 152 11.85 7.23 7.13
N VAL A 153 11.11 7.71 8.12
CA VAL A 153 10.45 9.02 8.08
C VAL A 153 11.43 10.20 8.04
N SER A 154 12.70 9.98 8.40
CA SER A 154 13.76 10.99 8.35
C SER A 154 14.37 11.16 6.96
N ARG A 155 14.25 10.14 6.12
CA ARG A 155 14.75 10.12 4.74
C ARG A 155 13.76 10.68 3.76
N THR A 156 14.27 11.09 2.60
CA THR A 156 13.44 11.51 1.47
C THR A 156 12.73 10.31 0.81
N VAL A 157 11.75 10.58 -0.03
CA VAL A 157 11.09 9.56 -0.87
C VAL A 157 12.10 8.80 -1.71
N LEU A 158 13.03 9.52 -2.36
CA LEU A 158 14.09 8.93 -3.19
C LEU A 158 15.03 8.06 -2.36
N GLU A 159 15.50 8.52 -1.20
CA GLU A 159 16.40 7.77 -0.32
C GLU A 159 15.75 6.49 0.22
N ASN A 160 14.45 6.54 0.57
CA ASN A 160 13.70 5.34 0.96
C ASN A 160 13.68 4.32 -0.19
N MET A 161 13.37 4.76 -1.41
CA MET A 161 13.38 3.86 -2.58
C MET A 161 14.75 3.24 -2.84
N GLN A 162 15.83 4.01 -2.71
CA GLN A 162 17.19 3.52 -2.92
C GLN A 162 17.60 2.45 -1.90
N THR A 163 17.04 2.46 -0.69
CA THR A 163 17.29 1.38 0.29
C THR A 163 16.66 0.04 -0.13
N ALA A 164 15.51 0.09 -0.80
CA ALA A 164 14.84 -1.12 -1.29
C ALA A 164 15.38 -1.61 -2.64
N ALA A 165 15.98 -0.72 -3.42
CA ALA A 165 16.39 -0.95 -4.80
C ALA A 165 17.89 -0.64 -5.00
N VAL A 166 18.76 -1.35 -4.28
CA VAL A 166 20.21 -1.10 -4.28
C VAL A 166 20.84 -1.24 -5.69
N GLU A 167 20.22 -2.02 -6.58
CA GLU A 167 20.72 -2.26 -7.93
C GLU A 167 20.23 -1.26 -8.98
N LEU A 168 19.23 -0.40 -8.62
CA LEU A 168 18.68 0.59 -9.54
C LEU A 168 19.45 1.92 -9.49
N ASN A 169 19.69 2.49 -10.66
CA ASN A 169 20.20 3.86 -10.73
C ASN A 169 19.10 4.89 -10.39
N GLU A 170 19.51 6.12 -10.09
CA GLU A 170 18.59 7.18 -9.69
C GLU A 170 17.53 7.49 -10.77
N THR A 171 17.90 7.46 -12.05
CA THR A 171 17.00 7.74 -13.16
C THR A 171 15.84 6.73 -13.21
N ASP A 172 16.16 5.44 -13.10
CA ASP A 172 15.16 4.37 -13.10
C ASP A 172 14.32 4.42 -11.81
N THR A 173 14.92 4.73 -10.66
CA THR A 173 14.22 4.94 -9.40
C THR A 173 13.20 6.08 -9.50
N ARG A 174 13.58 7.25 -10.04
CA ARG A 174 12.68 8.38 -10.28
C ARG A 174 11.56 8.05 -11.26
N LYS A 175 11.84 7.23 -12.27
CA LYS A 175 10.85 6.76 -13.24
C LYS A 175 9.79 5.87 -12.60
N ILE A 176 10.21 4.94 -11.73
CA ILE A 176 9.29 4.09 -10.96
C ILE A 176 8.47 4.96 -10.00
N LEU A 177 9.10 5.87 -9.25
CA LEU A 177 8.40 6.82 -8.38
C LEU A 177 7.35 7.63 -9.14
N GLY A 178 7.65 8.03 -10.38
CA GLY A 178 6.70 8.70 -11.27
C GLY A 178 5.45 7.85 -11.54
N SER A 179 5.57 6.53 -11.69
CA SER A 179 4.41 5.63 -11.86
C SER A 179 3.57 5.50 -10.57
N PHE A 180 4.16 5.81 -9.41
CA PHE A 180 3.49 5.93 -8.12
C PHE A 180 3.08 7.36 -7.75
N LEU A 181 3.05 8.27 -8.75
CA LEU A 181 2.60 9.65 -8.63
C LEU A 181 3.52 10.56 -7.80
N PHE A 182 4.79 10.20 -7.63
CA PHE A 182 5.81 11.09 -7.08
C PHE A 182 6.57 11.75 -8.23
N THR A 183 6.33 13.03 -8.47
CA THR A 183 6.90 13.76 -9.60
C THR A 183 7.62 15.05 -9.17
N GLY A 184 8.60 15.47 -9.96
CA GLY A 184 9.34 16.71 -9.69
C GLY A 184 9.96 16.71 -8.29
N ASP A 185 9.66 17.75 -7.50
CA ASP A 185 10.21 17.96 -6.16
C ASP A 185 9.62 17.01 -5.09
N ASP A 186 8.58 16.22 -5.43
CA ASP A 186 7.98 15.27 -4.48
C ASP A 186 8.98 14.21 -4.02
N VAL A 187 9.91 13.81 -4.88
CA VAL A 187 10.89 12.76 -4.58
C VAL A 187 11.95 13.20 -3.55
N ASP A 188 12.14 14.49 -3.41
CA ASP A 188 13.11 15.07 -2.47
C ASP A 188 12.45 15.47 -1.12
N LYS A 189 11.12 15.27 -0.98
CA LYS A 189 10.41 15.48 0.28
C LYS A 189 10.77 14.39 1.29
N PRO A 190 10.99 14.73 2.57
CA PRO A 190 11.16 13.73 3.63
C PRO A 190 9.85 12.98 3.87
N ALA A 191 9.93 11.66 4.10
CA ALA A 191 8.74 10.81 4.22
C ALA A 191 7.82 11.21 5.41
N ARG A 192 8.34 11.94 6.40
CA ARG A 192 7.52 12.44 7.54
C ARG A 192 6.42 13.43 7.13
N VAL A 193 6.60 14.17 6.03
CA VAL A 193 5.61 15.19 5.58
C VAL A 193 4.56 14.60 4.63
N LEU A 194 4.71 13.35 4.22
CA LEU A 194 3.77 12.66 3.35
C LEU A 194 2.45 12.40 4.07
N SER A 195 1.34 12.53 3.34
CA SER A 195 0.02 12.05 3.77
C SER A 195 0.02 10.51 3.92
N GLY A 196 -1.00 9.96 4.60
CA GLY A 196 -1.14 8.51 4.76
C GLY A 196 -1.14 7.79 3.40
N GLY A 197 -1.92 8.25 2.43
CA GLY A 197 -1.97 7.67 1.09
C GLY A 197 -0.65 7.76 0.32
N GLU A 198 0.11 8.85 0.47
CA GLU A 198 1.45 8.97 -0.12
C GLU A 198 2.44 7.99 0.52
N LYS A 199 2.40 7.82 1.84
CA LYS A 199 3.22 6.81 2.55
C LYS A 199 2.90 5.40 2.06
N THR A 200 1.62 5.07 1.89
CA THR A 200 1.18 3.80 1.31
C THR A 200 1.75 3.59 -0.08
N ARG A 201 1.64 4.59 -0.97
CA ARG A 201 2.21 4.49 -2.33
C ARG A 201 3.72 4.31 -2.32
N LEU A 202 4.44 5.00 -1.42
CA LEU A 202 5.88 4.84 -1.28
C LEU A 202 6.25 3.43 -0.80
N ALA A 203 5.59 2.92 0.22
CA ALA A 203 5.82 1.56 0.73
C ALA A 203 5.55 0.50 -0.35
N LEU A 204 4.49 0.66 -1.14
CA LEU A 204 4.19 -0.23 -2.27
C LEU A 204 5.23 -0.10 -3.40
N ALA A 205 5.71 1.12 -3.69
CA ALA A 205 6.78 1.32 -4.65
C ALA A 205 8.07 0.62 -4.23
N MET A 206 8.44 0.70 -2.94
CA MET A 206 9.60 -0.01 -2.38
C MET A 206 9.43 -1.53 -2.50
N LEU A 207 8.22 -2.03 -2.27
CA LEU A 207 7.92 -3.46 -2.41
C LEU A 207 8.08 -3.93 -3.87
N VAL A 208 7.61 -3.14 -4.82
CA VAL A 208 7.76 -3.44 -6.26
C VAL A 208 9.22 -3.53 -6.68
N VAL A 209 10.08 -2.62 -6.22
CA VAL A 209 11.51 -2.62 -6.64
C VAL A 209 12.35 -3.67 -5.93
N SER A 210 11.87 -4.25 -4.84
CA SER A 210 12.62 -5.28 -4.09
C SER A 210 12.80 -6.59 -4.84
N ALA A 211 12.05 -6.82 -5.93
CA ALA A 211 12.00 -8.09 -6.67
C ALA A 211 11.86 -9.30 -5.73
N ALA A 212 11.09 -9.13 -4.68
CA ALA A 212 10.85 -10.15 -3.67
C ALA A 212 10.31 -11.43 -4.32
N ASN A 213 10.58 -12.58 -3.72
CA ASN A 213 9.99 -13.87 -4.10
C ASN A 213 9.05 -14.41 -3.01
N VAL A 214 9.08 -13.78 -1.84
CA VAL A 214 8.11 -13.95 -0.75
C VAL A 214 7.63 -12.56 -0.31
N LEU A 215 6.33 -12.31 -0.38
CA LEU A 215 5.70 -11.11 0.13
C LEU A 215 4.98 -11.42 1.45
N LEU A 216 5.28 -10.65 2.48
CA LEU A 216 4.52 -10.60 3.72
C LEU A 216 3.71 -9.31 3.72
N LEU A 217 2.38 -9.42 3.68
CA LEU A 217 1.47 -8.29 3.54
C LEU A 217 0.58 -8.17 4.78
N ASP A 218 0.73 -7.09 5.53
CA ASP A 218 -0.05 -6.80 6.72
C ASP A 218 -1.05 -5.67 6.43
N GLU A 219 -2.30 -6.02 6.23
CA GLU A 219 -3.40 -5.11 5.90
C GLU A 219 -3.11 -4.16 4.72
N PRO A 220 -2.72 -4.68 3.54
CA PRO A 220 -2.21 -3.86 2.44
C PRO A 220 -3.26 -2.96 1.78
N THR A 221 -4.54 -3.18 2.05
CA THR A 221 -5.66 -2.38 1.50
C THR A 221 -6.19 -1.33 2.47
N ASN A 222 -5.70 -1.32 3.72
CA ASN A 222 -6.16 -0.36 4.72
C ASN A 222 -5.81 1.08 4.36
N ASN A 223 -6.74 2.00 4.67
CA ASN A 223 -6.59 3.44 4.44
C ASN A 223 -6.38 3.84 2.97
N LEU A 224 -6.72 2.96 2.02
CA LEU A 224 -6.67 3.26 0.59
C LEU A 224 -8.02 3.78 0.09
N ASP A 225 -7.97 4.72 -0.85
CA ASP A 225 -9.12 5.06 -1.66
C ASP A 225 -9.52 3.89 -2.57
N PRO A 226 -10.78 3.82 -3.03
CA PRO A 226 -11.26 2.67 -3.82
C PRO A 226 -10.44 2.36 -5.07
N ALA A 227 -9.86 3.37 -5.71
CA ALA A 227 -9.09 3.20 -6.94
C ALA A 227 -7.70 2.63 -6.63
N SER A 228 -7.00 3.16 -5.62
CA SER A 228 -5.71 2.61 -5.14
C SER A 228 -5.87 1.19 -4.59
N ARG A 229 -6.98 0.90 -3.87
CA ARG A 229 -7.31 -0.44 -3.41
C ARG A 229 -7.44 -1.42 -4.58
N ALA A 230 -8.16 -1.06 -5.65
CA ALA A 230 -8.31 -1.91 -6.83
C ALA A 230 -6.96 -2.25 -7.50
N GLU A 231 -6.01 -1.30 -7.55
CA GLU A 231 -4.67 -1.55 -8.09
C GLU A 231 -3.86 -2.50 -7.21
N VAL A 232 -3.94 -2.38 -5.88
CA VAL A 232 -3.28 -3.32 -4.94
C VAL A 232 -3.85 -4.72 -5.11
N LEU A 233 -5.18 -4.87 -5.17
CA LEU A 233 -5.84 -6.16 -5.39
C LEU A 233 -5.42 -6.77 -6.73
N HIS A 234 -5.34 -5.97 -7.79
CA HIS A 234 -4.86 -6.42 -9.09
C HIS A 234 -3.40 -6.88 -9.02
N ALA A 235 -2.54 -6.15 -8.31
CA ALA A 235 -1.14 -6.51 -8.15
C ALA A 235 -0.97 -7.83 -7.38
N ILE A 236 -1.74 -8.05 -6.31
CA ILE A 236 -1.76 -9.32 -5.55
C ILE A 236 -2.20 -10.46 -6.45
N ASN A 237 -3.31 -10.30 -7.17
CA ASN A 237 -3.87 -11.32 -8.06
C ASN A 237 -2.92 -11.75 -9.19
N THR A 238 -2.09 -10.82 -9.68
CA THR A 238 -1.17 -11.08 -10.81
C THR A 238 0.24 -11.48 -10.38
N TYR A 239 0.53 -11.48 -9.08
CA TYR A 239 1.86 -11.80 -8.58
C TYR A 239 2.12 -13.31 -8.57
N ALA A 240 3.23 -13.74 -9.17
CA ALA A 240 3.58 -15.14 -9.33
C ALA A 240 4.50 -15.70 -8.21
N GLY A 241 4.88 -14.87 -7.24
CA GLY A 241 5.67 -15.28 -6.07
C GLY A 241 4.82 -15.78 -4.92
N ALA A 242 5.44 -16.15 -3.83
CA ALA A 242 4.73 -16.55 -2.62
C ALA A 242 4.20 -15.32 -1.86
N VAL A 243 3.01 -15.44 -1.29
CA VAL A 243 2.38 -14.38 -0.47
C VAL A 243 1.88 -14.96 0.84
N VAL A 244 2.17 -14.26 1.93
CA VAL A 244 1.51 -14.45 3.23
C VAL A 244 0.74 -13.17 3.52
N LEU A 245 -0.58 -13.28 3.56
CA LEU A 245 -1.50 -12.14 3.70
C LEU A 245 -2.20 -12.17 5.05
N VAL A 246 -2.11 -11.08 5.77
CA VAL A 246 -2.98 -10.75 6.91
C VAL A 246 -3.95 -9.68 6.45
N THR A 247 -5.25 -9.93 6.54
CA THR A 247 -6.27 -8.95 6.17
C THR A 247 -7.64 -9.31 6.75
N HIS A 248 -8.46 -8.28 6.94
CA HIS A 248 -9.90 -8.39 7.18
C HIS A 248 -10.72 -8.02 5.93
N ASP A 249 -10.07 -7.80 4.80
CA ASP A 249 -10.68 -7.45 3.52
C ASP A 249 -10.93 -8.71 2.68
N GLU A 250 -12.20 -9.13 2.58
CA GLU A 250 -12.62 -10.27 1.76
C GLU A 250 -12.16 -10.13 0.30
N GLY A 251 -12.16 -8.89 -0.24
CA GLY A 251 -11.68 -8.63 -1.60
C GLY A 251 -10.20 -8.93 -1.75
N ALA A 252 -9.38 -8.71 -0.71
CA ALA A 252 -7.95 -9.03 -0.73
C ALA A 252 -7.72 -10.55 -0.67
N VAL A 253 -8.48 -11.26 0.14
CA VAL A 253 -8.45 -12.74 0.17
C VAL A 253 -8.88 -13.31 -1.17
N HIS A 254 -9.95 -12.79 -1.76
CA HIS A 254 -10.42 -13.23 -3.07
C HIS A 254 -9.42 -12.95 -4.20
N ALA A 255 -8.71 -11.80 -4.14
CA ALA A 255 -7.66 -11.47 -5.10
C ALA A 255 -6.42 -12.36 -4.94
N LEU A 256 -6.10 -12.78 -3.70
CA LEU A 256 -5.00 -13.69 -3.42
C LEU A 256 -5.28 -15.10 -3.93
N ASP A 257 -6.54 -15.56 -3.86
CA ASP A 257 -6.96 -16.94 -4.13
C ASP A 257 -6.10 -17.96 -3.33
N PRO A 258 -6.16 -17.90 -1.99
CA PRO A 258 -5.25 -18.67 -1.15
C PRO A 258 -5.46 -20.17 -1.28
N GLU A 259 -4.37 -20.93 -1.22
CA GLU A 259 -4.42 -22.39 -1.14
C GLU A 259 -4.52 -22.90 0.30
N ARG A 260 -4.00 -22.09 1.27
CA ARG A 260 -3.89 -22.46 2.67
C ARG A 260 -4.26 -21.31 3.59
N VAL A 261 -4.73 -21.70 4.78
CA VAL A 261 -5.01 -20.77 5.88
C VAL A 261 -4.21 -21.20 7.11
N LEU A 262 -3.60 -20.21 7.77
CA LEU A 262 -2.99 -20.38 9.10
C LEU A 262 -3.88 -19.68 10.13
N LEU A 263 -4.35 -20.43 11.13
CA LEU A 263 -5.20 -19.90 12.17
C LEU A 263 -4.39 -19.57 13.42
N LEU A 264 -4.51 -18.34 13.91
CA LEU A 264 -3.90 -17.91 15.17
C LEU A 264 -4.99 -17.66 16.22
N PRO A 265 -4.68 -17.92 17.52
CA PRO A 265 -3.36 -18.22 18.10
C PRO A 265 -2.95 -19.70 18.02
N ASP A 266 -3.82 -20.61 17.59
CA ASP A 266 -3.62 -22.05 17.69
C ASP A 266 -2.51 -22.61 16.82
N GLY A 267 -2.06 -21.83 15.81
CA GLY A 267 -1.01 -22.24 14.87
C GLY A 267 -1.43 -23.38 13.92
N SER A 268 -2.73 -23.68 13.83
CA SER A 268 -3.24 -24.73 12.95
C SER A 268 -3.25 -24.27 11.51
N GLU A 269 -2.77 -25.15 10.60
CA GLU A 269 -2.77 -24.91 9.17
C GLU A 269 -3.77 -25.83 8.49
N ASP A 270 -4.58 -25.29 7.58
CA ASP A 270 -5.58 -26.07 6.81
C ASP A 270 -5.62 -25.60 5.36
N LEU A 271 -6.27 -26.37 4.50
CA LEU A 271 -6.58 -25.93 3.13
C LEU A 271 -7.66 -24.88 3.16
N TRP A 272 -7.51 -23.86 2.33
CA TRP A 272 -8.51 -22.80 2.22
C TRP A 272 -9.83 -23.37 1.68
N ASN A 273 -10.93 -22.97 2.29
CA ASN A 273 -12.30 -23.20 1.83
C ASN A 273 -13.19 -22.03 2.21
N GLU A 274 -14.41 -21.98 1.66
CA GLU A 274 -15.34 -20.86 1.88
C GLU A 274 -15.82 -20.72 3.33
N ASP A 275 -15.74 -21.76 4.15
CA ASP A 275 -16.12 -21.68 5.57
C ASP A 275 -15.22 -20.70 6.36
N TYR A 276 -14.00 -20.45 5.86
CA TYR A 276 -13.08 -19.45 6.44
C TYR A 276 -13.40 -18.01 6.04
N ALA A 277 -14.24 -17.78 5.03
CA ALA A 277 -14.59 -16.42 4.59
C ALA A 277 -15.28 -15.63 5.71
N ASP A 278 -16.14 -16.27 6.51
CA ASP A 278 -16.79 -15.63 7.65
C ASP A 278 -15.78 -15.16 8.72
N LEU A 279 -14.64 -15.85 8.85
CA LEU A 279 -13.59 -15.48 9.80
C LEU A 279 -12.78 -14.26 9.32
N VAL A 280 -12.73 -13.99 8.02
CA VAL A 280 -12.02 -12.82 7.47
C VAL A 280 -12.64 -11.53 7.98
N SER A 281 -13.96 -11.45 8.00
CA SER A 281 -14.69 -10.25 8.47
C SER A 281 -14.61 -10.05 9.98
N LEU A 282 -14.24 -11.10 10.75
CA LEU A 282 -14.10 -11.06 12.22
C LEU A 282 -12.64 -10.82 12.67
N ALA A 283 -11.68 -10.93 11.73
CA ALA A 283 -10.25 -10.80 12.00
C ALA A 283 -9.84 -9.33 12.10
#